data_4a4924c1e0ab447c3cc4487d3839e06f
#
_entry.id   4a4924c1e0ab447c3cc4487d3839e06f
#
_cell.length_a   1.000
_cell.length_b   1.000
_cell.length_c   1.000
_cell.angle_alpha   90.00
_cell.angle_beta   90.00
_cell.angle_gamma   90.00
#
_symmetry.space_group_name_H-M   'P 1'
#
loop_
_entity.id
_entity.type
_entity.pdbx_description
1 polymer ?
#
loop_
_entity_poly.entity_id
_entity_poly.type
_entity_poly.pdbx_seq_one_letter_code
_entity_poly.pdbx_strand_id
1 'polypeptide(L)'
;MIRWPAVALQALAGVSMSIAVVIAEPAEAVNIKEVTSPGGIRAWLVEDYTVPIVTMNFAFRGGSSQESAEKSGLANFLSGMLDEGAGDLDSRAFQQRLQETNVDLSFDAGRDAFYGNMRTLQTNMDEAFELTRIAVTEPRFDDEPVERIKGQIISGLTRGQTDPQEIARKAFAESMFGDHPYGRFVEGSPETVAAITGADLKAFHKRTMARDNLYVAVVGAISAEQLSGMLDEVFGGLPAGADLTPITDIKPNAGQREHVALGIPQTIIRLGGEGLKRDDPDFIAAYVANHVLGGGTFSSRLYNEIREKRGLAYSVGTHLIPYDHSGIYIAAAATRADAADEAIGIMKAEIERYAAEGPSEEELRKAKAFLTGNYALRFDASRKIARQLIGIQIDNLGIDYIEKRNGLIEAVTMDDVKRAARRLFGGPISVITVGSNTS
;
A
#
# COMPACT_ATOMS: atom_id res chain seq x y z
N MET A 1 -48.19 -58.84 40.49
CA MET A 1 -49.13 -57.75 40.85
C MET A 1 -48.28 -56.66 41.56
N ILE A 2 -47.85 -55.65 40.86
CA ILE A 2 -47.22 -54.50 41.41
C ILE A 2 -47.85 -53.26 40.80
N ARG A 3 -48.45 -52.46 41.68
CA ARG A 3 -49.16 -51.21 41.35
C ARG A 3 -48.21 -50.09 41.10
N TRP A 4 -48.43 -49.31 40.05
CA TRP A 4 -47.78 -48.04 39.76
C TRP A 4 -48.60 -46.88 40.33
N PRO A 5 -48.00 -45.89 41.00
CA PRO A 5 -48.72 -44.66 41.36
C PRO A 5 -48.59 -43.60 40.25
N ALA A 6 -49.69 -42.85 40.11
CA ALA A 6 -49.85 -41.71 39.24
C ALA A 6 -48.98 -40.57 39.68
N VAL A 7 -48.23 -39.97 38.75
CA VAL A 7 -47.45 -38.72 38.97
C VAL A 7 -48.08 -37.58 38.18
N ALA A 8 -48.29 -36.48 38.88
CA ALA A 8 -48.99 -35.29 38.47
C ALA A 8 -48.31 -34.50 37.35
N LEU A 9 -49.16 -33.91 36.48
CA LEU A 9 -48.77 -32.85 35.53
C LEU A 9 -48.27 -31.64 36.33
N GLN A 10 -46.99 -31.25 36.11
CA GLN A 10 -46.48 -29.91 36.47
C GLN A 10 -46.35 -29.05 35.24
N ALA A 11 -46.84 -27.85 35.37
CA ALA A 11 -46.93 -26.79 34.38
C ALA A 11 -45.54 -26.36 33.82
N LEU A 12 -45.44 -26.32 32.50
CA LEU A 12 -44.31 -25.62 31.81
C LEU A 12 -44.51 -24.10 31.96
N ALA A 13 -43.68 -23.49 32.79
CA ALA A 13 -43.49 -22.03 32.82
C ALA A 13 -42.66 -21.64 31.61
N GLY A 14 -43.26 -20.86 30.67
CA GLY A 14 -42.58 -20.31 29.52
C GLY A 14 -41.56 -19.27 29.93
N VAL A 15 -40.26 -19.54 29.67
CA VAL A 15 -39.21 -18.57 29.75
C VAL A 15 -39.23 -17.78 28.45
N SER A 16 -39.75 -16.57 28.49
CA SER A 16 -39.66 -15.60 27.40
C SER A 16 -38.19 -15.09 27.37
N MET A 17 -37.42 -15.60 26.43
CA MET A 17 -36.06 -15.12 26.14
C MET A 17 -36.17 -13.84 25.34
N SER A 18 -36.05 -12.69 25.99
CA SER A 18 -35.97 -11.39 25.35
C SER A 18 -34.61 -11.32 24.63
N ILE A 19 -34.64 -11.41 23.30
CA ILE A 19 -33.48 -11.11 22.47
C ILE A 19 -33.29 -9.61 22.55
N ALA A 20 -32.33 -9.16 23.37
CA ALA A 20 -31.82 -7.80 23.31
C ALA A 20 -31.09 -7.65 21.94
N VAL A 21 -31.72 -6.97 21.01
CA VAL A 21 -31.05 -6.47 19.80
C VAL A 21 -30.07 -5.42 20.29
N VAL A 22 -28.81 -5.78 20.41
CA VAL A 22 -27.72 -4.80 20.56
C VAL A 22 -27.65 -4.07 19.23
N ILE A 23 -28.27 -2.90 19.19
CA ILE A 23 -28.03 -1.94 18.10
C ILE A 23 -26.58 -1.51 18.30
N ALA A 24 -25.69 -2.05 17.48
CA ALA A 24 -24.32 -1.54 17.40
C ALA A 24 -24.43 -0.05 17.06
N GLU A 25 -23.95 0.80 17.94
CA GLU A 25 -23.80 2.22 17.62
C GLU A 25 -22.96 2.31 16.34
N PRO A 26 -23.31 3.21 15.41
CA PRO A 26 -22.46 3.44 14.24
C PRO A 26 -21.06 3.78 14.76
N ALA A 27 -20.04 3.11 14.22
CA ALA A 27 -18.65 3.43 14.55
C ALA A 27 -18.49 4.95 14.46
N GLU A 28 -18.04 5.58 15.55
CA GLU A 28 -17.85 7.02 15.59
C GLU A 28 -17.04 7.43 14.35
N ALA A 29 -17.59 8.41 13.62
CA ALA A 29 -16.91 8.94 12.46
C ALA A 29 -15.53 9.45 12.89
N VAL A 30 -14.47 9.02 12.19
CA VAL A 30 -13.10 9.47 12.50
C VAL A 30 -13.06 10.99 12.37
N ASN A 31 -12.96 11.70 13.50
CA ASN A 31 -12.94 13.16 13.54
C ASN A 31 -11.53 13.65 13.16
N ILE A 32 -11.36 14.11 11.93
CA ILE A 32 -10.09 14.60 11.41
C ILE A 32 -10.05 16.12 11.57
N LYS A 33 -9.00 16.63 12.22
CA LYS A 33 -8.72 18.06 12.35
C LYS A 33 -7.53 18.43 11.48
N GLU A 34 -7.63 19.52 10.72
CA GLU A 34 -6.46 20.12 10.09
C GLU A 34 -5.75 21.00 11.13
N VAL A 35 -4.46 20.74 11.33
CA VAL A 35 -3.58 21.51 12.21
C VAL A 35 -2.52 22.18 11.35
N THR A 36 -2.34 23.49 11.53
CA THR A 36 -1.28 24.25 10.86
C THR A 36 -0.36 24.86 11.91
N SER A 37 0.94 24.60 11.79
CA SER A 37 1.93 25.20 12.68
C SER A 37 2.15 26.68 12.37
N PRO A 38 2.74 27.47 13.28
CA PRO A 38 3.14 28.85 13.01
C PRO A 38 4.08 28.99 11.80
N GLY A 39 4.93 27.99 11.52
CA GLY A 39 5.80 27.94 10.35
C GLY A 39 5.10 27.50 9.05
N GLY A 40 3.79 27.22 9.09
CA GLY A 40 2.96 26.87 7.93
C GLY A 40 2.96 25.37 7.55
N ILE A 41 3.47 24.50 8.40
CA ILE A 41 3.44 23.04 8.19
C ILE A 41 2.04 22.53 8.54
N ARG A 42 1.43 21.78 7.61
CA ARG A 42 0.07 21.22 7.76
C ARG A 42 0.11 19.76 8.13
N ALA A 43 -0.76 19.36 9.06
CA ALA A 43 -0.97 17.98 9.45
C ALA A 43 -2.46 17.69 9.62
N TRP A 44 -2.85 16.43 9.38
CA TRP A 44 -4.16 15.92 9.77
C TRP A 44 -4.04 15.16 11.08
N LEU A 45 -4.88 15.51 12.03
CA LEU A 45 -4.90 14.98 13.40
C LEU A 45 -6.20 14.23 13.68
N VAL A 46 -6.07 13.03 14.25
CA VAL A 46 -7.15 12.35 14.95
C VAL A 46 -6.75 12.21 16.41
N GLU A 47 -7.39 12.98 17.27
CA GLU A 47 -7.18 12.86 18.72
C GLU A 47 -7.85 11.59 19.23
N ASP A 48 -7.08 10.71 19.85
CA ASP A 48 -7.55 9.46 20.46
C ASP A 48 -6.78 9.20 21.76
N TYR A 49 -7.46 9.38 22.87
CA TYR A 49 -6.90 9.18 24.21
C TYR A 49 -7.25 7.80 24.82
N THR A 50 -7.84 6.91 24.03
CA THR A 50 -8.22 5.56 24.48
C THR A 50 -7.00 4.74 24.90
N VAL A 51 -5.89 4.91 24.17
CA VAL A 51 -4.61 4.31 24.46
C VAL A 51 -3.54 5.41 24.49
N PRO A 52 -2.61 5.45 25.47
CA PRO A 52 -1.59 6.51 25.56
C PRO A 52 -0.46 6.30 24.54
N ILE A 53 -0.83 6.30 23.26
CA ILE A 53 0.08 6.11 22.12
C ILE A 53 -0.09 7.28 21.16
N VAL A 54 1.01 7.73 20.58
CA VAL A 54 1.02 8.69 19.46
C VAL A 54 1.66 7.99 18.25
N THR A 55 1.00 8.08 17.11
CA THR A 55 1.47 7.58 15.82
C THR A 55 1.50 8.75 14.84
N MET A 56 2.66 9.01 14.26
CA MET A 56 2.84 9.99 13.18
C MET A 56 3.30 9.27 11.93
N ASN A 57 2.54 9.38 10.86
CA ASN A 57 2.97 9.02 9.52
C ASN A 57 3.21 10.30 8.74
N PHE A 58 4.25 10.33 7.95
CA PHE A 58 4.52 11.43 7.04
C PHE A 58 5.05 10.93 5.71
N ALA A 59 4.92 11.75 4.70
CA ALA A 59 5.41 11.40 3.36
C ALA A 59 5.92 12.64 2.63
N PHE A 60 6.92 12.43 1.78
CA PHE A 60 7.39 13.42 0.81
C PHE A 60 7.08 12.92 -0.59
N ARG A 61 6.53 13.75 -1.48
CA ARG A 61 6.44 13.39 -2.89
C ARG A 61 7.85 13.25 -3.48
N GLY A 62 8.01 12.31 -4.40
CA GLY A 62 9.29 12.05 -5.05
C GLY A 62 10.04 10.88 -4.42
N GLY A 63 9.62 9.66 -4.72
CA GLY A 63 10.32 8.43 -4.36
C GLY A 63 11.37 8.02 -5.41
N SER A 64 11.42 6.73 -5.76
CA SER A 64 12.40 6.20 -6.71
C SER A 64 12.23 6.74 -8.14
N SER A 65 11.09 7.34 -8.48
CA SER A 65 10.91 8.02 -9.77
C SER A 65 11.87 9.21 -9.95
N GLN A 66 12.43 9.73 -8.87
CA GLN A 66 13.37 10.85 -8.86
C GLN A 66 14.84 10.45 -9.03
N GLU A 67 15.13 9.17 -9.16
CA GLU A 67 16.48 8.64 -9.34
C GLU A 67 16.93 8.67 -10.79
N SER A 68 18.25 8.77 -11.04
CA SER A 68 18.80 8.43 -12.35
C SER A 68 18.86 6.90 -12.53
N ALA A 69 18.93 6.44 -13.79
CA ALA A 69 18.99 5.01 -14.06
C ALA A 69 20.24 4.34 -13.44
N GLU A 70 21.37 5.07 -13.43
CA GLU A 70 22.67 4.60 -12.92
C GLU A 70 22.70 4.51 -11.38
N LYS A 71 21.75 5.18 -10.71
CA LYS A 71 21.65 5.24 -9.25
C LYS A 71 20.28 4.68 -8.78
N SER A 72 19.68 3.78 -9.56
CA SER A 72 18.45 3.11 -9.14
C SER A 72 18.65 2.38 -7.81
N GLY A 73 17.70 2.52 -6.89
CA GLY A 73 17.80 2.04 -5.51
C GLY A 73 18.22 3.12 -4.49
N LEU A 74 18.46 4.37 -4.94
CA LEU A 74 18.93 5.44 -4.07
C LEU A 74 17.88 5.83 -3.01
N ALA A 75 16.61 5.92 -3.37
CA ALA A 75 15.52 6.21 -2.43
C ALA A 75 15.35 5.08 -1.41
N ASN A 76 15.40 3.83 -1.87
CA ASN A 76 15.35 2.67 -0.97
C ASN A 76 16.59 2.63 -0.05
N PHE A 77 17.77 2.93 -0.56
CA PHE A 77 18.97 2.99 0.29
C PHE A 77 18.86 4.14 1.31
N LEU A 78 18.36 5.31 0.90
CA LEU A 78 18.11 6.42 1.82
C LEU A 78 17.16 6.02 2.93
N SER A 79 16.09 5.25 2.64
CA SER A 79 15.13 4.81 3.66
C SER A 79 15.77 3.92 4.73
N GLY A 80 16.79 3.15 4.38
CA GLY A 80 17.55 2.34 5.33
C GLY A 80 18.68 3.11 6.05
N MET A 81 18.84 4.41 5.78
CA MET A 81 19.94 5.19 6.33
C MET A 81 19.51 6.28 7.32
N LEU A 82 18.24 6.70 7.29
CA LEU A 82 17.80 7.84 8.11
C LEU A 82 17.76 7.53 9.62
N ASP A 83 17.73 6.27 10.01
CA ASP A 83 17.81 5.80 11.39
C ASP A 83 19.21 5.22 11.75
N GLU A 84 20.19 5.37 10.85
CA GLU A 84 21.56 4.88 11.00
C GLU A 84 22.56 5.98 11.44
N GLY A 85 22.06 6.87 12.32
CA GLY A 85 22.80 7.98 12.91
C GLY A 85 22.35 9.34 12.40
N ALA A 86 22.13 10.26 13.35
CA ALA A 86 21.66 11.62 13.07
C ALA A 86 22.10 12.60 14.16
N GLY A 87 22.29 13.86 13.79
CA GLY A 87 22.81 14.89 14.70
C GLY A 87 24.13 14.46 15.32
N ASP A 88 24.23 14.51 16.63
CA ASP A 88 25.42 14.08 17.40
C ASP A 88 25.46 12.56 17.67
N LEU A 89 24.40 11.83 17.37
CA LEU A 89 24.28 10.39 17.61
C LEU A 89 24.82 9.60 16.40
N ASP A 90 25.83 8.76 16.63
CA ASP A 90 26.22 7.75 15.64
C ASP A 90 25.17 6.66 15.53
N SER A 91 25.31 5.74 14.56
CA SER A 91 24.33 4.67 14.29
C SER A 91 24.00 3.87 15.56
N ARG A 92 25.01 3.50 16.34
CA ARG A 92 24.83 2.69 17.57
C ARG A 92 24.06 3.48 18.64
N ALA A 93 24.47 4.71 18.88
CA ALA A 93 23.84 5.58 19.88
C ALA A 93 22.40 5.91 19.50
N PHE A 94 22.13 6.16 18.20
CA PHE A 94 20.79 6.42 17.70
C PHE A 94 19.86 5.21 17.90
N GLN A 95 20.28 4.02 17.48
CA GLN A 95 19.50 2.78 17.64
C GLN A 95 19.30 2.43 19.12
N GLN A 96 20.32 2.63 19.97
CA GLN A 96 20.18 2.45 21.41
C GLN A 96 19.13 3.40 22.00
N ARG A 97 19.13 4.68 21.56
CA ARG A 97 18.17 5.67 22.05
C ARG A 97 16.74 5.33 21.65
N LEU A 98 16.50 4.87 20.42
CA LEU A 98 15.19 4.37 19.98
C LEU A 98 14.68 3.23 20.88
N GLN A 99 15.56 2.28 21.23
CA GLN A 99 15.21 1.14 22.07
C GLN A 99 14.91 1.55 23.53
N GLU A 100 15.76 2.40 24.13
CA GLU A 100 15.60 2.87 25.51
C GLU A 100 14.31 3.66 25.72
N THR A 101 13.87 4.39 24.68
CA THR A 101 12.68 5.25 24.73
C THR A 101 11.43 4.59 24.11
N ASN A 102 11.53 3.32 23.66
CA ASN A 102 10.45 2.61 22.98
C ASN A 102 9.83 3.41 21.81
N VAL A 103 10.67 4.03 21.02
CA VAL A 103 10.29 4.72 19.79
C VAL A 103 10.45 3.76 18.62
N ASP A 104 9.37 3.50 17.89
CA ASP A 104 9.36 2.77 16.62
C ASP A 104 9.42 3.81 15.50
N LEU A 105 10.59 3.98 14.90
CA LEU A 105 10.84 4.90 13.79
C LEU A 105 11.31 4.09 12.58
N SER A 106 10.67 4.29 11.44
CA SER A 106 10.99 3.56 10.21
C SER A 106 10.69 4.39 8.98
N PHE A 107 11.42 4.11 7.89
CA PHE A 107 11.26 4.79 6.62
C PHE A 107 11.10 3.77 5.50
N ASP A 108 10.43 4.16 4.42
CA ASP A 108 10.19 3.32 3.25
C ASP A 108 10.15 4.17 1.98
N ALA A 109 10.57 3.61 0.86
CA ALA A 109 10.57 4.28 -0.42
C ALA A 109 9.60 3.63 -1.39
N GLY A 110 8.62 4.40 -1.86
CA GLY A 110 7.78 4.03 -3.00
C GLY A 110 8.29 4.61 -4.31
N ARG A 111 7.50 4.43 -5.38
CA ARG A 111 7.82 5.06 -6.68
C ARG A 111 7.63 6.58 -6.65
N ASP A 112 6.49 7.03 -6.15
CA ASP A 112 6.06 8.43 -6.23
C ASP A 112 6.16 9.17 -4.90
N ALA A 113 6.44 8.47 -3.81
CA ALA A 113 6.59 9.07 -2.49
C ALA A 113 7.59 8.31 -1.63
N PHE A 114 8.18 9.04 -0.69
CA PHE A 114 9.00 8.53 0.40
C PHE A 114 8.21 8.65 1.70
N TYR A 115 8.23 7.63 2.54
CA TYR A 115 7.39 7.54 3.73
C TYR A 115 8.24 7.46 5.00
N GLY A 116 7.76 8.10 6.08
CA GLY A 116 8.25 7.92 7.42
C GLY A 116 7.12 7.56 8.38
N ASN A 117 7.42 6.72 9.35
CA ASN A 117 6.49 6.29 10.37
C ASN A 117 7.16 6.40 11.73
N MET A 118 6.51 7.09 12.67
CA MET A 118 6.93 7.16 14.06
C MET A 118 5.79 6.70 14.96
N ARG A 119 6.11 5.89 15.95
CA ARG A 119 5.15 5.47 16.98
C ARG A 119 5.82 5.41 18.32
N THR A 120 5.15 5.95 19.34
CA THR A 120 5.66 5.99 20.71
C THR A 120 4.54 6.00 21.74
N LEU A 121 4.91 5.80 23.00
CA LEU A 121 4.04 6.11 24.14
C LEU A 121 3.96 7.62 24.34
N GLN A 122 2.81 8.12 24.80
CA GLN A 122 2.62 9.55 25.09
C GLN A 122 3.70 10.12 26.03
N THR A 123 4.17 9.31 26.98
CA THR A 123 5.22 9.71 27.96
C THR A 123 6.58 9.96 27.33
N ASN A 124 6.83 9.42 26.13
CA ASN A 124 8.12 9.53 25.43
C ASN A 124 8.00 10.38 24.18
N MET A 125 6.91 11.13 24.05
CA MET A 125 6.55 11.88 22.86
C MET A 125 7.63 12.90 22.46
N ASP A 126 8.11 13.71 23.40
CA ASP A 126 9.12 14.75 23.13
C ASP A 126 10.39 14.14 22.55
N GLU A 127 10.86 13.04 23.13
CA GLU A 127 12.03 12.32 22.63
C GLU A 127 11.80 11.70 21.24
N ALA A 128 10.61 11.14 21.00
CA ALA A 128 10.27 10.56 19.71
C ALA A 128 10.23 11.62 18.59
N PHE A 129 9.71 12.80 18.89
CA PHE A 129 9.70 13.92 17.96
C PHE A 129 11.12 14.44 17.72
N GLU A 130 11.97 14.53 18.75
CA GLU A 130 13.37 14.94 18.60
C GLU A 130 14.16 13.92 17.76
N LEU A 131 14.05 12.61 18.03
CA LEU A 131 14.70 11.57 17.23
C LEU A 131 14.23 11.62 15.76
N THR A 132 12.91 11.85 15.54
CA THR A 132 12.39 12.03 14.19
C THR A 132 12.95 13.28 13.54
N ARG A 133 13.04 14.40 14.26
CA ARG A 133 13.62 15.66 13.79
C ARG A 133 15.02 15.44 13.25
N ILE A 134 15.92 14.92 14.09
CA ILE A 134 17.32 14.75 13.68
C ILE A 134 17.45 13.73 12.54
N ALA A 135 16.65 12.66 12.54
CA ALA A 135 16.64 11.68 11.45
C ALA A 135 16.29 12.30 10.10
N VAL A 136 15.31 13.22 10.06
CA VAL A 136 14.85 13.83 8.80
C VAL A 136 15.60 15.13 8.43
N THR A 137 16.24 15.81 9.38
CA THR A 137 16.90 17.10 9.12
C THR A 137 18.43 17.02 9.14
N GLU A 138 19.00 16.09 9.91
CA GLU A 138 20.44 16.01 10.19
C GLU A 138 21.00 14.57 10.05
N PRO A 139 20.61 13.78 9.02
CA PRO A 139 21.15 12.42 8.84
C PRO A 139 22.66 12.49 8.56
N ARG A 140 23.43 11.58 9.17
CA ARG A 140 24.89 11.63 9.14
C ARG A 140 25.51 11.04 7.88
N PHE A 141 25.02 9.89 7.45
CA PHE A 141 25.58 9.09 6.35
C PHE A 141 27.07 8.77 6.57
N ASP A 142 27.43 8.33 7.76
CA ASP A 142 28.80 7.91 8.11
C ASP A 142 29.23 6.69 7.27
N ASP A 143 30.50 6.58 6.94
CA ASP A 143 31.02 5.58 6.00
C ASP A 143 30.72 4.13 6.44
N GLU A 144 30.85 3.80 7.75
CA GLU A 144 30.61 2.44 8.25
C GLU A 144 29.14 2.02 8.06
N PRO A 145 28.13 2.77 8.53
CA PRO A 145 26.72 2.43 8.29
C PRO A 145 26.39 2.39 6.79
N VAL A 146 26.90 3.32 6.00
CA VAL A 146 26.68 3.32 4.53
C VAL A 146 27.15 2.02 3.91
N GLU A 147 28.39 1.56 4.18
CA GLU A 147 28.91 0.32 3.60
C GLU A 147 28.19 -0.92 4.17
N ARG A 148 27.81 -0.92 5.43
CA ARG A 148 27.08 -2.01 6.05
C ARG A 148 25.67 -2.17 5.45
N ILE A 149 24.89 -1.11 5.35
CA ILE A 149 23.53 -1.13 4.77
C ILE A 149 23.59 -1.43 3.27
N LYS A 150 24.55 -0.83 2.53
CA LYS A 150 24.84 -1.17 1.14
C LYS A 150 25.02 -2.69 0.95
N GLY A 151 25.87 -3.30 1.77
CA GLY A 151 26.13 -4.73 1.74
C GLY A 151 24.88 -5.57 2.02
N GLN A 152 24.02 -5.12 2.94
CA GLN A 152 22.75 -5.79 3.25
C GLN A 152 21.77 -5.72 2.05
N ILE A 153 21.62 -4.53 1.42
CA ILE A 153 20.76 -4.34 0.25
C ILE A 153 21.26 -5.22 -0.90
N ILE A 154 22.55 -5.18 -1.24
CA ILE A 154 23.14 -6.00 -2.32
C ILE A 154 22.93 -7.49 -2.05
N SER A 155 23.12 -7.94 -0.79
CA SER A 155 22.88 -9.33 -0.40
C SER A 155 21.41 -9.72 -0.57
N GLY A 156 20.47 -8.81 -0.22
CA GLY A 156 19.03 -8.98 -0.45
C GLY A 156 18.70 -9.11 -1.94
N LEU A 157 19.18 -8.17 -2.75
CA LEU A 157 18.99 -8.14 -4.20
C LEU A 157 19.56 -9.40 -4.88
N THR A 158 20.74 -9.85 -4.46
CA THR A 158 21.37 -11.08 -4.99
C THR A 158 20.53 -12.33 -4.70
N ARG A 159 19.95 -12.44 -3.49
CA ARG A 159 18.98 -13.51 -3.17
C ARG A 159 17.72 -13.39 -4.01
N GLY A 160 17.22 -12.17 -4.22
CA GLY A 160 16.04 -11.89 -5.03
C GLY A 160 16.21 -12.30 -6.52
N GLN A 161 17.44 -12.40 -7.03
CA GLN A 161 17.70 -12.84 -8.40
C GLN A 161 17.26 -14.30 -8.67
N THR A 162 17.06 -15.08 -7.62
CA THR A 162 16.55 -16.46 -7.70
C THR A 162 15.12 -16.60 -7.17
N ASP A 163 14.51 -15.51 -6.69
CA ASP A 163 13.11 -15.50 -6.25
C ASP A 163 12.18 -15.33 -7.46
N PRO A 164 11.32 -16.31 -7.76
CA PRO A 164 10.46 -16.25 -8.93
C PRO A 164 9.43 -15.12 -8.90
N GLN A 165 8.99 -14.68 -7.71
CA GLN A 165 8.05 -13.58 -7.58
C GLN A 165 8.73 -12.24 -7.89
N GLU A 166 9.96 -12.04 -7.39
CA GLU A 166 10.77 -10.85 -7.66
C GLU A 166 11.14 -10.75 -9.15
N ILE A 167 11.57 -11.88 -9.76
CA ILE A 167 11.85 -11.95 -11.20
C ILE A 167 10.60 -11.56 -12.00
N ALA A 168 9.44 -12.12 -11.66
CA ALA A 168 8.19 -11.81 -12.34
C ALA A 168 7.77 -10.35 -12.15
N ARG A 169 7.99 -9.77 -10.95
CA ARG A 169 7.68 -8.37 -10.65
C ARG A 169 8.56 -7.43 -11.48
N LYS A 170 9.84 -7.72 -11.56
CA LYS A 170 10.81 -6.94 -12.34
C LYS A 170 10.51 -7.02 -13.84
N ALA A 171 10.40 -8.21 -14.40
CA ALA A 171 10.10 -8.42 -15.81
C ALA A 171 8.78 -7.74 -16.21
N PHE A 172 7.74 -7.80 -15.34
CA PHE A 172 6.48 -7.14 -15.60
C PHE A 172 6.62 -5.61 -15.64
N ALA A 173 7.33 -4.99 -14.69
CA ALA A 173 7.53 -3.55 -14.66
C ALA A 173 8.36 -3.07 -15.88
N GLU A 174 9.44 -3.76 -16.22
CA GLU A 174 10.28 -3.47 -17.38
C GLU A 174 9.48 -3.60 -18.69
N SER A 175 8.69 -4.66 -18.84
CA SER A 175 7.83 -4.88 -20.00
C SER A 175 6.77 -3.79 -20.19
N MET A 176 6.18 -3.32 -19.07
CA MET A 176 5.11 -2.32 -19.12
C MET A 176 5.63 -0.90 -19.32
N PHE A 177 6.80 -0.55 -18.81
CA PHE A 177 7.25 0.84 -18.74
C PHE A 177 8.61 1.13 -19.40
N GLY A 178 9.37 0.08 -19.80
CA GLY A 178 10.66 0.24 -20.47
C GLY A 178 11.60 1.15 -19.69
N ASP A 179 12.16 2.14 -20.37
CA ASP A 179 13.14 3.10 -19.80
C ASP A 179 12.53 4.16 -18.86
N HIS A 180 11.19 4.23 -18.79
CA HIS A 180 10.53 5.15 -17.86
C HIS A 180 10.90 4.79 -16.40
N PRO A 181 10.99 5.77 -15.46
CA PRO A 181 11.29 5.48 -14.05
C PRO A 181 10.44 4.36 -13.42
N TYR A 182 9.21 4.17 -13.87
CA TYR A 182 8.34 3.09 -13.38
C TYR A 182 8.74 1.69 -13.85
N GLY A 183 9.54 1.56 -14.90
CA GLY A 183 10.11 0.28 -15.34
C GLY A 183 11.24 -0.21 -14.44
N ARG A 184 11.87 0.71 -13.69
CA ARG A 184 12.97 0.38 -12.79
C ARG A 184 12.47 -0.23 -11.49
N PHE A 185 13.31 -1.06 -10.91
CA PHE A 185 13.07 -1.67 -9.61
C PHE A 185 13.35 -0.64 -8.50
N VAL A 186 12.44 -0.46 -7.55
CA VAL A 186 12.58 0.55 -6.48
C VAL A 186 13.83 0.29 -5.64
N GLU A 187 14.15 -0.96 -5.41
CA GLU A 187 15.31 -1.40 -4.65
C GLU A 187 16.63 -1.36 -5.46
N GLY A 188 16.55 -1.08 -6.78
CA GLY A 188 17.68 -1.03 -7.68
C GLY A 188 18.20 -2.39 -8.13
N SER A 189 19.47 -2.45 -8.49
CA SER A 189 20.23 -3.68 -8.78
C SER A 189 21.50 -3.72 -7.93
N PRO A 190 22.17 -4.89 -7.80
CA PRO A 190 23.46 -4.96 -7.13
C PRO A 190 24.48 -3.98 -7.67
N GLU A 191 24.50 -3.76 -9.00
CA GLU A 191 25.42 -2.87 -9.68
C GLU A 191 25.11 -1.39 -9.41
N THR A 192 23.83 -0.98 -9.52
CA THR A 192 23.42 0.41 -9.28
C THR A 192 23.58 0.80 -7.81
N VAL A 193 23.23 -0.10 -6.88
CA VAL A 193 23.40 0.13 -5.44
C VAL A 193 24.87 0.18 -5.05
N ALA A 194 25.73 -0.67 -5.63
CA ALA A 194 27.18 -0.60 -5.40
C ALA A 194 27.81 0.74 -5.82
N ALA A 195 27.23 1.39 -6.82
CA ALA A 195 27.68 2.70 -7.31
C ALA A 195 27.21 3.89 -6.45
N ILE A 196 26.26 3.70 -5.52
CA ILE A 196 25.74 4.76 -4.64
C ILE A 196 26.77 5.09 -3.55
N THR A 197 26.97 6.37 -3.28
CA THR A 197 27.86 6.89 -2.25
C THR A 197 27.09 7.68 -1.17
N GLY A 198 27.71 7.92 -0.03
CA GLY A 198 27.13 8.80 1.00
C GLY A 198 26.85 10.22 0.48
N ALA A 199 27.64 10.72 -0.47
CA ALA A 199 27.40 12.00 -1.12
C ALA A 199 26.12 11.99 -1.99
N ASP A 200 25.84 10.87 -2.69
CA ASP A 200 24.60 10.70 -3.46
C ASP A 200 23.37 10.69 -2.52
N LEU A 201 23.45 9.96 -1.39
CA LEU A 201 22.40 9.93 -0.37
C LEU A 201 22.10 11.34 0.17
N LYS A 202 23.14 12.08 0.55
CA LYS A 202 23.01 13.45 1.04
C LYS A 202 22.41 14.40 0.01
N ALA A 203 22.82 14.29 -1.24
CA ALA A 203 22.31 15.11 -2.33
C ALA A 203 20.82 14.80 -2.61
N PHE A 204 20.47 13.51 -2.64
CA PHE A 204 19.09 13.06 -2.86
C PHE A 204 18.16 13.50 -1.73
N HIS A 205 18.56 13.27 -0.48
CA HIS A 205 17.85 13.73 0.71
C HIS A 205 17.54 15.23 0.64
N LYS A 206 18.58 16.07 0.44
CA LYS A 206 18.43 17.52 0.37
C LYS A 206 17.50 17.97 -0.76
N ARG A 207 17.50 17.26 -1.89
CA ARG A 207 16.72 17.60 -3.08
C ARG A 207 15.26 17.21 -2.95
N THR A 208 14.96 16.10 -2.27
CA THR A 208 13.63 15.50 -2.28
C THR A 208 12.83 15.73 -1.00
N MET A 209 13.46 15.99 0.14
CA MET A 209 12.78 16.22 1.41
C MET A 209 12.68 17.71 1.70
N ALA A 210 11.49 18.28 1.54
CA ALA A 210 11.23 19.69 1.74
C ALA A 210 9.83 19.92 2.31
N ARG A 211 9.56 21.13 2.83
CA ARG A 211 8.29 21.46 3.47
C ARG A 211 7.11 21.55 2.50
N ASP A 212 7.37 21.93 1.24
CA ASP A 212 6.32 22.12 0.22
C ASP A 212 5.76 20.82 -0.35
N ASN A 213 6.51 19.69 -0.23
CA ASN A 213 6.08 18.36 -0.68
C ASN A 213 5.81 17.38 0.47
N LEU A 214 5.70 17.90 1.71
CA LEU A 214 5.46 17.14 2.94
C LEU A 214 3.96 16.97 3.23
N TYR A 215 3.56 15.76 3.57
CA TYR A 215 2.26 15.39 4.10
C TYR A 215 2.44 14.77 5.48
N VAL A 216 1.60 15.15 6.46
CA VAL A 216 1.69 14.62 7.83
C VAL A 216 0.32 14.19 8.32
N ALA A 217 0.26 13.04 8.96
CA ALA A 217 -0.92 12.53 9.67
C ALA A 217 -0.53 12.04 11.05
N VAL A 218 -1.24 12.49 12.07
CA VAL A 218 -1.00 12.11 13.46
C VAL A 218 -2.28 11.56 14.07
N VAL A 219 -2.15 10.46 14.80
CA VAL A 219 -3.27 9.79 15.46
C VAL A 219 -2.83 9.39 16.86
N GLY A 220 -3.59 9.77 17.88
CA GLY A 220 -3.35 9.33 19.23
C GLY A 220 -3.53 10.40 20.31
N ALA A 221 -2.89 10.15 21.45
CA ALA A 221 -3.03 10.95 22.67
C ALA A 221 -2.18 12.23 22.63
N ILE A 222 -2.52 13.12 21.70
CA ILE A 222 -1.89 14.44 21.50
C ILE A 222 -2.96 15.45 21.10
N SER A 223 -2.90 16.67 21.67
CA SER A 223 -3.82 17.74 21.29
C SER A 223 -3.34 18.51 20.05
N ALA A 224 -4.27 19.23 19.41
CA ALA A 224 -3.95 20.08 18.26
C ALA A 224 -2.94 21.18 18.62
N GLU A 225 -3.00 21.72 19.82
CA GLU A 225 -2.06 22.76 20.30
C GLU A 225 -0.64 22.20 20.45
N GLN A 226 -0.50 21.03 21.10
CA GLN A 226 0.78 20.34 21.24
C GLN A 226 1.38 19.99 19.87
N LEU A 227 0.57 19.40 18.99
CA LEU A 227 1.02 19.04 17.64
C LEU A 227 1.49 20.26 16.85
N SER A 228 0.78 21.37 16.92
CA SER A 228 1.13 22.60 16.20
C SER A 228 2.57 23.08 16.50
N GLY A 229 2.98 23.06 17.78
CA GLY A 229 4.34 23.39 18.19
C GLY A 229 5.37 22.38 17.67
N MET A 230 5.09 21.10 17.84
CA MET A 230 6.01 20.01 17.45
C MET A 230 6.24 19.90 15.94
N LEU A 231 5.27 20.28 15.10
CA LEU A 231 5.44 20.26 13.66
C LEU A 231 6.60 21.14 13.18
N ASP A 232 6.71 22.34 13.72
CA ASP A 232 7.81 23.26 13.39
C ASP A 232 9.14 22.75 13.95
N GLU A 233 9.14 22.16 15.13
CA GLU A 233 10.34 21.55 15.71
C GLU A 233 10.87 20.43 14.80
N VAL A 234 10.00 19.50 14.37
CA VAL A 234 10.41 18.32 13.58
C VAL A 234 10.79 18.68 12.15
N PHE A 235 9.98 19.47 11.47
CA PHE A 235 10.11 19.66 10.02
C PHE A 235 10.58 21.05 9.61
N GLY A 236 10.62 22.01 10.55
CA GLY A 236 10.99 23.41 10.25
C GLY A 236 12.40 23.58 9.72
N GLY A 237 13.33 22.67 10.08
CA GLY A 237 14.71 22.65 9.59
C GLY A 237 14.87 22.17 8.12
N LEU A 238 13.82 21.59 7.53
CA LEU A 238 13.85 21.16 6.13
C LEU A 238 13.86 22.34 5.16
N PRO A 239 14.42 22.17 3.94
CA PRO A 239 14.31 23.16 2.87
C PRO A 239 12.85 23.59 2.64
N ALA A 240 12.65 24.84 2.22
CA ALA A 240 11.31 25.36 1.94
C ALA A 240 10.66 24.67 0.73
N GLY A 241 11.45 24.36 -0.32
CA GLY A 241 10.99 23.74 -1.55
C GLY A 241 11.88 22.61 -2.00
N ALA A 242 11.25 21.55 -2.52
CA ALA A 242 11.92 20.41 -3.13
C ALA A 242 12.35 20.72 -4.57
N ASP A 243 13.46 20.14 -4.99
CA ASP A 243 13.94 20.21 -6.39
C ASP A 243 13.64 18.88 -7.08
N LEU A 244 12.36 18.66 -7.40
CA LEU A 244 11.91 17.44 -8.05
C LEU A 244 12.01 17.55 -9.58
N THR A 245 12.53 16.51 -10.20
CA THR A 245 12.55 16.39 -11.66
C THR A 245 11.11 16.08 -12.15
N PRO A 246 10.58 16.85 -13.11
CA PRO A 246 9.29 16.54 -13.71
C PRO A 246 9.27 15.16 -14.37
N ILE A 247 8.32 14.32 -14.01
CA ILE A 247 8.11 13.00 -14.61
C ILE A 247 6.97 13.11 -15.64
N THR A 248 7.19 12.57 -16.83
CA THR A 248 6.18 12.58 -17.90
C THR A 248 5.16 11.46 -17.69
N ASP A 249 3.89 11.73 -17.94
CA ASP A 249 2.87 10.69 -17.97
C ASP A 249 3.18 9.66 -19.06
N ILE A 250 3.01 8.37 -18.74
CA ILE A 250 3.27 7.27 -19.67
C ILE A 250 2.09 6.31 -19.73
N LYS A 251 1.75 5.88 -20.95
CA LYS A 251 0.86 4.73 -21.15
C LYS A 251 1.65 3.44 -21.06
N PRO A 252 1.16 2.44 -20.30
CA PRO A 252 1.81 1.14 -20.23
C PRO A 252 1.86 0.46 -21.60
N ASN A 253 2.99 -0.18 -21.92
CA ASN A 253 3.19 -0.97 -23.14
C ASN A 253 2.50 -2.35 -22.99
N ALA A 254 1.18 -2.39 -23.03
CA ALA A 254 0.41 -3.60 -22.84
C ALA A 254 0.41 -4.50 -24.08
N GLY A 255 0.11 -5.80 -23.89
CA GLY A 255 0.04 -6.79 -24.96
C GLY A 255 1.34 -7.58 -25.17
N GLN A 256 2.34 -7.39 -24.32
CA GLN A 256 3.62 -8.13 -24.39
C GLN A 256 3.46 -9.55 -23.86
N ARG A 257 4.28 -10.49 -24.40
CA ARG A 257 4.40 -11.84 -23.86
C ARG A 257 5.87 -12.16 -23.63
N GLU A 258 6.19 -12.51 -22.39
CA GLU A 258 7.56 -12.85 -21.99
C GLU A 258 7.55 -14.09 -21.08
N HIS A 259 8.53 -14.96 -21.26
CA HIS A 259 8.79 -16.08 -20.38
C HIS A 259 10.22 -16.03 -19.88
N VAL A 260 10.39 -16.00 -18.57
CA VAL A 260 11.70 -16.10 -17.93
C VAL A 260 11.88 -17.54 -17.45
N ALA A 261 12.84 -18.24 -18.04
CA ALA A 261 13.14 -19.63 -17.69
C ALA A 261 13.79 -19.71 -16.30
N LEU A 262 13.17 -20.47 -15.41
CA LEU A 262 13.69 -20.76 -14.07
C LEU A 262 13.32 -22.21 -13.71
N GLY A 263 14.31 -23.02 -13.33
CA GLY A 263 14.12 -24.45 -13.06
C GLY A 263 13.38 -24.74 -11.75
N ILE A 264 12.10 -24.36 -11.68
CA ILE A 264 11.22 -24.56 -10.52
C ILE A 264 9.95 -25.31 -10.92
N PRO A 265 9.31 -26.06 -10.00
CA PRO A 265 8.13 -26.87 -10.30
C PRO A 265 6.85 -26.06 -10.50
N GLN A 266 6.86 -24.79 -10.16
CA GLN A 266 5.74 -23.87 -10.32
C GLN A 266 6.04 -22.82 -11.40
N THR A 267 4.97 -22.30 -12.01
CA THR A 267 5.04 -21.12 -12.88
C THR A 267 4.32 -19.96 -12.20
N ILE A 268 5.04 -18.86 -12.03
CA ILE A 268 4.47 -17.58 -11.61
C ILE A 268 3.88 -16.93 -12.85
N ILE A 269 2.66 -16.43 -12.74
CA ILE A 269 1.91 -15.79 -13.82
C ILE A 269 1.58 -14.37 -13.40
N ARG A 270 1.93 -13.40 -14.23
CA ARG A 270 1.47 -12.01 -14.13
C ARG A 270 0.83 -11.62 -15.45
N LEU A 271 -0.43 -11.27 -15.38
CA LEU A 271 -1.19 -10.66 -16.47
C LEU A 271 -1.45 -9.21 -16.12
N GLY A 272 -1.58 -8.34 -17.10
CA GLY A 272 -1.98 -6.96 -16.82
C GLY A 272 -2.04 -6.09 -18.03
N GLY A 273 -2.54 -4.88 -17.83
CA GLY A 273 -2.73 -3.90 -18.89
C GLY A 273 -2.81 -2.48 -18.35
N GLU A 274 -3.25 -1.56 -19.19
CA GLU A 274 -3.49 -0.17 -18.83
C GLU A 274 -4.56 -0.10 -17.72
N GLY A 275 -4.25 0.62 -16.66
CA GLY A 275 -5.13 0.94 -15.55
C GLY A 275 -5.60 2.39 -15.60
N LEU A 276 -6.06 2.88 -14.46
CA LEU A 276 -6.51 4.26 -14.30
C LEU A 276 -5.68 4.96 -13.22
N LYS A 277 -5.41 6.24 -13.41
CA LYS A 277 -4.85 7.11 -12.38
C LYS A 277 -5.88 7.30 -11.25
N ARG A 278 -5.43 7.72 -10.08
CA ARG A 278 -6.31 7.85 -8.91
C ARG A 278 -7.38 8.94 -9.06
N ASP A 279 -7.06 9.99 -9.78
CA ASP A 279 -7.93 11.13 -10.07
C ASP A 279 -8.89 10.92 -11.26
N ASP A 280 -8.83 9.75 -11.92
CA ASP A 280 -9.72 9.44 -13.03
C ASP A 280 -11.18 9.35 -12.54
N PRO A 281 -12.15 10.00 -13.23
CA PRO A 281 -13.55 10.00 -12.83
C PRO A 281 -14.19 8.60 -12.79
N ASP A 282 -13.67 7.64 -13.55
CA ASP A 282 -14.12 6.24 -13.52
C ASP A 282 -13.43 5.41 -12.44
N PHE A 283 -12.50 5.96 -11.64
CA PHE A 283 -11.69 5.17 -10.72
C PHE A 283 -12.53 4.39 -9.69
N ILE A 284 -13.57 5.00 -9.12
CA ILE A 284 -14.43 4.31 -8.14
C ILE A 284 -15.21 3.17 -8.80
N ALA A 285 -15.73 3.38 -10.00
CA ALA A 285 -16.40 2.32 -10.76
C ALA A 285 -15.42 1.19 -11.16
N ALA A 286 -14.19 1.54 -11.56
CA ALA A 286 -13.12 0.57 -11.84
C ALA A 286 -12.69 -0.20 -10.59
N TYR A 287 -12.66 0.44 -9.44
CA TYR A 287 -12.37 -0.23 -8.16
C TYR A 287 -13.44 -1.27 -7.80
N VAL A 288 -14.74 -0.95 -8.02
CA VAL A 288 -15.84 -1.90 -7.88
C VAL A 288 -15.73 -3.03 -8.92
N ALA A 289 -15.44 -2.69 -10.19
CA ALA A 289 -15.24 -3.68 -11.26
C ALA A 289 -14.09 -4.63 -10.94
N ASN A 290 -12.95 -4.12 -10.50
CA ASN A 290 -11.80 -4.91 -10.10
C ASN A 290 -12.13 -5.85 -8.92
N HIS A 291 -12.91 -5.38 -7.96
CA HIS A 291 -13.33 -6.21 -6.83
C HIS A 291 -14.11 -7.46 -7.30
N VAL A 292 -15.03 -7.30 -8.24
CA VAL A 292 -15.80 -8.42 -8.80
C VAL A 292 -14.91 -9.38 -9.57
N LEU A 293 -14.00 -8.88 -10.41
CA LEU A 293 -13.15 -9.73 -11.25
C LEU A 293 -12.15 -10.56 -10.44
N GLY A 294 -11.38 -9.93 -9.54
CA GLY A 294 -10.30 -10.62 -8.82
C GLY A 294 -9.94 -10.02 -7.46
N GLY A 295 -10.32 -8.76 -7.19
CA GLY A 295 -9.98 -8.07 -5.94
C GLY A 295 -10.77 -8.54 -4.71
N GLY A 296 -11.90 -9.21 -4.91
CA GLY A 296 -12.77 -9.71 -3.84
C GLY A 296 -12.36 -11.06 -3.26
N THR A 297 -11.15 -11.51 -3.50
CA THR A 297 -10.58 -12.77 -3.00
C THR A 297 -11.54 -13.95 -3.27
N PHE A 298 -12.04 -14.62 -2.24
CA PHE A 298 -12.88 -15.84 -2.32
C PHE A 298 -14.19 -15.68 -3.11
N SER A 299 -14.73 -14.48 -3.24
CA SER A 299 -15.99 -14.21 -3.94
C SER A 299 -15.79 -13.70 -5.37
N SER A 300 -14.55 -13.54 -5.83
CA SER A 300 -14.24 -13.03 -7.16
C SER A 300 -14.36 -14.07 -8.26
N ARG A 301 -14.58 -13.61 -9.50
CA ARG A 301 -14.72 -14.48 -10.67
C ARG A 301 -13.49 -15.31 -10.94
N LEU A 302 -12.30 -14.70 -10.94
CA LEU A 302 -11.04 -15.40 -11.17
C LEU A 302 -10.79 -16.48 -10.12
N TYR A 303 -11.07 -16.18 -8.86
CA TYR A 303 -10.90 -17.18 -7.80
C TYR A 303 -11.83 -18.38 -8.01
N ASN A 304 -13.07 -18.12 -8.35
CA ASN A 304 -14.05 -19.17 -8.63
C ASN A 304 -13.63 -20.03 -9.84
N GLU A 305 -13.20 -19.40 -10.95
CA GLU A 305 -12.85 -20.13 -12.17
C GLU A 305 -11.53 -20.92 -12.03
N ILE A 306 -10.52 -20.35 -11.38
CA ILE A 306 -9.17 -20.92 -11.29
C ILE A 306 -9.06 -21.88 -10.12
N ARG A 307 -9.54 -21.50 -8.92
CA ARG A 307 -9.37 -22.30 -7.72
C ARG A 307 -10.55 -23.23 -7.47
N GLU A 308 -11.77 -22.68 -7.34
CA GLU A 308 -12.91 -23.49 -6.88
C GLU A 308 -13.34 -24.54 -7.90
N LYS A 309 -13.42 -24.17 -9.17
CA LYS A 309 -13.88 -25.08 -10.23
C LYS A 309 -12.81 -26.02 -10.75
N ARG A 310 -11.53 -25.62 -10.74
CA ARG A 310 -10.46 -26.36 -11.46
C ARG A 310 -9.25 -26.71 -10.60
N GLY A 311 -9.08 -26.10 -9.45
CA GLY A 311 -7.95 -26.35 -8.57
C GLY A 311 -6.58 -26.03 -9.18
N LEU A 312 -6.53 -25.10 -10.16
CA LEU A 312 -5.31 -24.77 -10.90
C LEU A 312 -4.33 -23.94 -10.07
N ALA A 313 -4.81 -23.06 -9.20
CA ALA A 313 -3.96 -22.25 -8.35
C ALA A 313 -4.56 -22.12 -6.93
N TYR A 314 -3.69 -21.98 -5.93
CA TYR A 314 -4.12 -21.74 -4.55
C TYR A 314 -4.66 -20.32 -4.37
N SER A 315 -4.03 -19.35 -5.02
CA SER A 315 -4.46 -17.95 -4.99
C SER A 315 -4.42 -17.36 -6.40
N VAL A 316 -5.41 -16.55 -6.69
CA VAL A 316 -5.49 -15.72 -7.88
C VAL A 316 -6.24 -14.45 -7.51
N GLY A 317 -5.80 -13.32 -8.05
CA GLY A 317 -6.45 -12.05 -7.76
C GLY A 317 -6.03 -10.94 -8.72
N THR A 318 -6.74 -9.81 -8.65
CA THR A 318 -6.43 -8.61 -9.41
C THR A 318 -6.24 -7.41 -8.50
N HIS A 319 -5.36 -6.51 -8.90
CA HIS A 319 -5.07 -5.26 -8.21
C HIS A 319 -5.03 -4.10 -9.19
N LEU A 320 -5.60 -2.97 -8.80
CA LEU A 320 -5.38 -1.68 -9.47
C LEU A 320 -4.20 -0.98 -8.79
N ILE A 321 -3.30 -0.47 -9.60
CA ILE A 321 -2.13 0.27 -9.13
C ILE A 321 -2.16 1.63 -9.83
N PRO A 322 -2.75 2.65 -9.20
CA PRO A 322 -2.70 4.02 -9.68
C PRO A 322 -1.34 4.63 -9.29
N TYR A 323 -0.53 4.93 -10.28
CA TYR A 323 0.66 5.76 -10.12
C TYR A 323 0.33 7.23 -10.39
N ASP A 324 1.18 8.16 -9.97
CA ASP A 324 0.99 9.59 -10.25
C ASP A 324 1.03 9.88 -11.76
N HIS A 325 1.86 9.15 -12.53
CA HIS A 325 2.10 9.35 -13.95
C HIS A 325 1.62 8.21 -14.85
N SER A 326 0.89 7.24 -14.31
CA SER A 326 0.34 6.10 -15.05
C SER A 326 -0.71 5.37 -14.22
N GLY A 327 -1.28 4.32 -14.79
CA GLY A 327 -2.07 3.34 -14.05
C GLY A 327 -1.96 1.98 -14.72
N ILE A 328 -1.93 0.93 -13.92
CA ILE A 328 -1.98 -0.46 -14.40
C ILE A 328 -2.97 -1.27 -13.59
N TYR A 329 -3.47 -2.35 -14.19
CA TYR A 329 -4.00 -3.46 -13.40
C TYR A 329 -3.09 -4.67 -13.54
N ILE A 330 -3.03 -5.47 -12.48
CA ILE A 330 -2.26 -6.72 -12.47
C ILE A 330 -3.18 -7.83 -12.00
N ALA A 331 -3.21 -8.95 -12.74
CA ALA A 331 -3.76 -10.22 -12.29
C ALA A 331 -2.59 -11.17 -12.05
N ALA A 332 -2.56 -11.83 -10.88
CA ALA A 332 -1.45 -12.68 -10.49
C ALA A 332 -1.95 -14.06 -10.03
N ALA A 333 -1.21 -15.08 -10.40
CA ALA A 333 -1.42 -16.46 -9.94
C ALA A 333 -0.08 -17.22 -9.89
N ALA A 334 -0.07 -18.34 -9.17
CA ALA A 334 1.00 -19.32 -9.23
C ALA A 334 0.39 -20.72 -9.38
N THR A 335 0.86 -21.49 -10.34
CA THR A 335 0.33 -22.82 -10.64
C THR A 335 1.46 -23.82 -10.93
N ARG A 336 1.14 -25.09 -11.06
CA ARG A 336 2.10 -26.09 -11.55
C ARG A 336 2.52 -25.78 -12.99
N ALA A 337 3.74 -26.11 -13.36
CA ALA A 337 4.26 -25.81 -14.68
C ALA A 337 3.42 -26.41 -15.82
N ASP A 338 2.93 -27.65 -15.65
CA ASP A 338 2.09 -28.35 -16.62
C ASP A 338 0.67 -27.77 -16.78
N ALA A 339 0.22 -26.92 -15.84
CA ALA A 339 -1.11 -26.28 -15.84
C ALA A 339 -1.05 -24.78 -16.20
N ALA A 340 0.14 -24.23 -16.48
CA ALA A 340 0.32 -22.80 -16.64
C ALA A 340 -0.44 -22.23 -17.84
N ASP A 341 -0.34 -22.86 -19.01
CA ASP A 341 -1.03 -22.39 -20.22
C ASP A 341 -2.56 -22.46 -20.08
N GLU A 342 -3.07 -23.51 -19.43
CA GLU A 342 -4.51 -23.63 -19.13
C GLU A 342 -4.96 -22.49 -18.19
N ALA A 343 -4.23 -22.23 -17.11
CA ALA A 343 -4.54 -21.17 -16.18
C ALA A 343 -4.51 -19.79 -16.85
N ILE A 344 -3.50 -19.49 -17.66
CA ILE A 344 -3.38 -18.26 -18.44
C ILE A 344 -4.57 -18.12 -19.40
N GLY A 345 -4.90 -19.17 -20.13
CA GLY A 345 -6.05 -19.17 -21.06
C GLY A 345 -7.35 -18.83 -20.38
N ILE A 346 -7.62 -19.44 -19.23
CA ILE A 346 -8.84 -19.20 -18.43
C ILE A 346 -8.85 -17.78 -17.85
N MET A 347 -7.73 -17.33 -17.28
CA MET A 347 -7.63 -15.97 -16.74
C MET A 347 -7.91 -14.93 -17.82
N LYS A 348 -7.30 -15.06 -19.02
CA LYS A 348 -7.53 -14.15 -20.13
C LYS A 348 -8.99 -14.19 -20.59
N ALA A 349 -9.54 -15.37 -20.84
CA ALA A 349 -10.94 -15.52 -21.27
C ALA A 349 -11.92 -14.90 -20.27
N GLU A 350 -11.67 -15.04 -18.96
CA GLU A 350 -12.51 -14.44 -17.93
C GLU A 350 -12.38 -12.91 -17.88
N ILE A 351 -11.17 -12.38 -18.02
CA ILE A 351 -10.91 -10.93 -18.11
C ILE A 351 -11.64 -10.35 -19.34
N GLU A 352 -11.49 -10.96 -20.50
CA GLU A 352 -12.12 -10.52 -21.76
C GLU A 352 -13.65 -10.62 -21.68
N ARG A 353 -14.17 -11.73 -21.14
CA ARG A 353 -15.62 -11.89 -20.93
C ARG A 353 -16.18 -10.84 -19.99
N TYR A 354 -15.47 -10.58 -18.87
CA TYR A 354 -15.90 -9.56 -17.91
C TYR A 354 -15.85 -8.15 -18.50
N ALA A 355 -14.86 -7.85 -19.32
CA ALA A 355 -14.79 -6.58 -20.05
C ALA A 355 -15.98 -6.38 -21.00
N ALA A 356 -16.46 -7.46 -21.66
CA ALA A 356 -17.58 -7.40 -22.60
C ALA A 356 -18.94 -7.31 -21.89
N GLU A 357 -19.16 -8.13 -20.86
CA GLU A 357 -20.47 -8.33 -20.23
C GLU A 357 -20.67 -7.44 -18.98
N GLY A 358 -19.59 -7.17 -18.23
CA GLY A 358 -19.63 -6.56 -16.92
C GLY A 358 -20.11 -7.52 -15.83
N PRO A 359 -20.43 -7.03 -14.63
CA PRO A 359 -20.98 -7.85 -13.54
C PRO A 359 -22.48 -8.13 -13.75
N SER A 360 -22.96 -9.17 -13.06
CA SER A 360 -24.39 -9.35 -12.82
C SER A 360 -24.87 -8.40 -11.70
N GLU A 361 -26.18 -8.20 -11.59
CA GLU A 361 -26.80 -7.41 -10.51
C GLU A 361 -26.40 -7.91 -9.12
N GLU A 362 -26.34 -9.21 -8.97
CA GLU A 362 -25.98 -9.85 -7.69
C GLU A 362 -24.51 -9.64 -7.33
N GLU A 363 -23.59 -9.72 -8.30
CA GLU A 363 -22.18 -9.44 -8.11
C GLU A 363 -21.95 -7.98 -7.74
N LEU A 364 -22.61 -7.06 -8.43
CA LEU A 364 -22.51 -5.63 -8.12
C LEU A 364 -23.03 -5.33 -6.71
N ARG A 365 -24.18 -5.87 -6.35
CA ARG A 365 -24.77 -5.71 -5.01
C ARG A 365 -23.83 -6.25 -3.92
N LYS A 366 -23.27 -7.45 -4.10
CA LYS A 366 -22.33 -8.06 -3.15
C LYS A 366 -21.03 -7.26 -3.05
N ALA A 367 -20.49 -6.81 -4.16
CA ALA A 367 -19.26 -6.01 -4.18
C ALA A 367 -19.45 -4.71 -3.41
N LYS A 368 -20.53 -3.96 -3.65
CA LYS A 368 -20.84 -2.73 -2.90
C LYS A 368 -20.99 -3.01 -1.41
N ALA A 369 -21.80 -3.99 -1.02
CA ALA A 369 -22.01 -4.34 0.38
C ALA A 369 -20.70 -4.72 1.09
N PHE A 370 -19.82 -5.46 0.43
CA PHE A 370 -18.52 -5.80 0.99
C PHE A 370 -17.61 -4.59 1.12
N LEU A 371 -17.48 -3.79 0.05
CA LEU A 371 -16.57 -2.64 0.01
C LEU A 371 -16.97 -1.54 1.01
N THR A 372 -18.27 -1.33 1.23
CA THR A 372 -18.77 -0.37 2.21
C THR A 372 -18.70 -0.92 3.64
N GLY A 373 -19.15 -2.18 3.86
CA GLY A 373 -19.15 -2.78 5.19
C GLY A 373 -17.76 -3.05 5.75
N ASN A 374 -16.79 -3.45 4.90
CA ASN A 374 -15.43 -3.73 5.35
C ASN A 374 -14.58 -2.48 5.58
N TYR A 375 -15.06 -1.30 5.18
CA TYR A 375 -14.26 -0.07 5.27
C TYR A 375 -13.98 0.34 6.72
N ALA A 376 -14.94 0.17 7.61
CA ALA A 376 -14.78 0.49 9.04
C ALA A 376 -13.60 -0.27 9.69
N LEU A 377 -13.30 -1.49 9.24
CA LEU A 377 -12.17 -2.29 9.76
C LEU A 377 -10.79 -1.73 9.40
N ARG A 378 -10.72 -0.67 8.59
CA ARG A 378 -9.46 0.03 8.28
C ARG A 378 -9.11 1.08 9.33
N PHE A 379 -10.00 1.34 10.30
CA PHE A 379 -9.86 2.38 11.31
C PHE A 379 -9.81 1.81 12.73
N ASP A 380 -9.48 0.52 12.89
CA ASP A 380 -9.44 -0.19 14.18
C ASP A 380 -8.13 0.02 14.96
N ALA A 381 -7.14 0.72 14.40
CA ALA A 381 -5.86 0.98 15.03
C ALA A 381 -5.22 2.28 14.52
N SER A 382 -4.57 3.05 15.41
CA SER A 382 -3.94 4.34 15.10
C SER A 382 -3.00 4.28 13.90
N ARG A 383 -2.20 3.21 13.77
CA ARG A 383 -1.30 2.98 12.62
C ARG A 383 -2.07 2.84 11.30
N LYS A 384 -3.21 2.16 11.30
CA LYS A 384 -4.04 2.01 10.09
C LYS A 384 -4.70 3.34 9.73
N ILE A 385 -5.21 4.07 10.72
CA ILE A 385 -5.81 5.38 10.52
C ILE A 385 -4.77 6.33 9.91
N ALA A 386 -3.60 6.49 10.54
CA ALA A 386 -2.55 7.37 10.06
C ALA A 386 -2.13 7.04 8.62
N ARG A 387 -2.00 5.75 8.28
CA ARG A 387 -1.70 5.31 6.91
C ARG A 387 -2.80 5.68 5.90
N GLN A 388 -4.08 5.53 6.28
CA GLN A 388 -5.19 5.95 5.42
C GLN A 388 -5.16 7.46 5.18
N LEU A 389 -4.91 8.25 6.23
CA LEU A 389 -4.86 9.71 6.13
C LEU A 389 -3.74 10.17 5.19
N ILE A 390 -2.55 9.57 5.25
CA ILE A 390 -1.45 9.87 4.33
C ILE A 390 -1.84 9.52 2.89
N GLY A 391 -2.40 8.34 2.64
CA GLY A 391 -2.85 7.97 1.29
C GLY A 391 -3.90 8.94 0.73
N ILE A 392 -4.87 9.36 1.56
CA ILE A 392 -5.91 10.33 1.16
C ILE A 392 -5.30 11.69 0.83
N GLN A 393 -4.29 12.16 1.59
CA GLN A 393 -3.60 13.41 1.34
C GLN A 393 -2.78 13.35 0.04
N ILE A 394 -1.98 12.28 -0.16
CA ILE A 394 -1.16 12.09 -1.37
C ILE A 394 -2.04 12.03 -2.62
N ASP A 395 -3.15 11.31 -2.54
CA ASP A 395 -4.12 11.18 -3.64
C ASP A 395 -5.00 12.43 -3.82
N ASN A 396 -4.83 13.46 -2.98
CA ASN A 396 -5.59 14.72 -3.02
C ASN A 396 -7.13 14.53 -2.99
N LEU A 397 -7.63 13.61 -2.16
CA LEU A 397 -9.05 13.23 -2.12
C LEU A 397 -9.91 14.11 -1.20
N GLY A 398 -9.28 14.97 -0.40
CA GLY A 398 -9.94 15.83 0.58
C GLY A 398 -10.12 15.19 1.95
N ILE A 399 -10.17 16.03 2.98
CA ILE A 399 -10.27 15.61 4.38
C ILE A 399 -11.56 14.85 4.71
N ASP A 400 -12.62 15.11 3.96
CA ASP A 400 -13.93 14.49 4.09
C ASP A 400 -14.11 13.18 3.30
N TYR A 401 -13.03 12.71 2.66
CA TYR A 401 -13.10 11.50 1.81
C TYR A 401 -13.54 10.26 2.59
N ILE A 402 -13.12 10.12 3.86
CA ILE A 402 -13.50 8.96 4.69
C ILE A 402 -15.03 8.86 4.81
N GLU A 403 -15.69 9.99 5.01
CA GLU A 403 -17.16 10.07 5.14
C GLU A 403 -17.85 9.86 3.78
N LYS A 404 -17.30 10.45 2.72
CA LYS A 404 -17.89 10.42 1.36
C LYS A 404 -17.71 9.10 0.65
N ARG A 405 -16.64 8.35 0.93
CA ARG A 405 -16.23 7.18 0.16
C ARG A 405 -17.33 6.12 0.00
N ASN A 406 -18.01 5.78 1.07
CA ASN A 406 -19.08 4.77 1.00
C ASN A 406 -20.24 5.26 0.12
N GLY A 407 -20.61 6.54 0.21
CA GLY A 407 -21.60 7.15 -0.68
C GLY A 407 -21.17 7.11 -2.15
N LEU A 408 -19.89 7.35 -2.44
CA LEU A 408 -19.35 7.25 -3.80
C LEU A 408 -19.48 5.81 -4.34
N ILE A 409 -19.20 4.79 -3.54
CA ILE A 409 -19.36 3.38 -3.95
C ILE A 409 -20.85 3.03 -4.15
N GLU A 410 -21.72 3.45 -3.25
CA GLU A 410 -23.16 3.21 -3.38
C GLU A 410 -23.78 3.91 -4.61
N ALA A 411 -23.26 5.05 -4.99
CA ALA A 411 -23.72 5.79 -6.17
C ALA A 411 -23.33 5.12 -7.51
N VAL A 412 -22.34 4.22 -7.52
CA VAL A 412 -21.91 3.54 -8.76
C VAL A 412 -23.06 2.74 -9.35
N THR A 413 -23.41 3.01 -10.61
CA THR A 413 -24.48 2.29 -11.33
C THR A 413 -23.93 1.07 -12.08
N MET A 414 -24.83 0.22 -12.58
CA MET A 414 -24.47 -0.90 -13.46
C MET A 414 -23.77 -0.42 -14.73
N ASP A 415 -24.26 0.67 -15.31
CA ASP A 415 -23.65 1.25 -16.53
C ASP A 415 -22.26 1.80 -16.27
N ASP A 416 -22.03 2.41 -15.11
CA ASP A 416 -20.70 2.88 -14.71
C ASP A 416 -19.71 1.72 -14.59
N VAL A 417 -20.09 0.64 -13.92
CA VAL A 417 -19.22 -0.53 -13.78
C VAL A 417 -18.95 -1.20 -15.11
N LYS A 418 -19.96 -1.34 -15.98
CA LYS A 418 -19.79 -1.89 -17.33
C LYS A 418 -18.87 -1.01 -18.19
N ARG A 419 -19.00 0.30 -18.11
CA ARG A 419 -18.11 1.25 -18.79
C ARG A 419 -16.67 1.12 -18.28
N ALA A 420 -16.50 1.12 -16.96
CA ALA A 420 -15.20 0.98 -16.32
C ALA A 420 -14.55 -0.38 -16.62
N ALA A 421 -15.31 -1.47 -16.59
CA ALA A 421 -14.82 -2.81 -16.94
C ALA A 421 -14.31 -2.88 -18.38
N ARG A 422 -15.07 -2.35 -19.34
CA ARG A 422 -14.63 -2.27 -20.75
C ARG A 422 -13.36 -1.44 -20.91
N ARG A 423 -13.29 -0.30 -20.22
CA ARG A 423 -12.14 0.60 -20.30
C ARG A 423 -10.89 -0.03 -19.70
N LEU A 424 -11.03 -0.70 -18.54
CA LEU A 424 -9.93 -1.25 -17.77
C LEU A 424 -9.42 -2.59 -18.34
N PHE A 425 -10.35 -3.47 -18.72
CA PHE A 425 -10.04 -4.86 -19.08
C PHE A 425 -10.19 -5.18 -20.57
N GLY A 426 -10.71 -4.24 -21.38
CA GLY A 426 -10.95 -4.46 -22.81
C GLY A 426 -9.73 -4.18 -23.69
N GLY A 427 -8.63 -3.74 -23.12
CA GLY A 427 -7.38 -3.47 -23.83
C GLY A 427 -6.47 -4.70 -23.97
N PRO A 428 -5.30 -4.55 -24.62
CA PRO A 428 -4.30 -5.60 -24.71
C PRO A 428 -3.83 -6.06 -23.33
N ILE A 429 -3.60 -7.38 -23.17
CA ILE A 429 -3.15 -8.01 -21.93
C ILE A 429 -1.71 -8.48 -22.10
N SER A 430 -0.79 -7.95 -21.31
CA SER A 430 0.55 -8.49 -21.16
C SER A 430 0.53 -9.77 -20.34
N VAL A 431 1.42 -10.72 -20.69
CA VAL A 431 1.56 -12.02 -20.04
C VAL A 431 3.03 -12.24 -19.71
N ILE A 432 3.39 -12.17 -18.45
CA ILE A 432 4.74 -12.46 -17.99
C ILE A 432 4.69 -13.74 -17.16
N THR A 433 5.57 -14.68 -17.46
CA THR A 433 5.66 -15.95 -16.75
C THR A 433 7.10 -16.22 -16.31
N VAL A 434 7.24 -16.83 -15.14
CA VAL A 434 8.54 -17.28 -14.61
C VAL A 434 8.40 -18.73 -14.16
N GLY A 435 9.19 -19.63 -14.72
CA GLY A 435 9.11 -21.05 -14.40
C GLY A 435 9.92 -21.92 -15.35
N SER A 436 9.76 -23.22 -15.24
CA SER A 436 10.40 -24.17 -16.17
C SER A 436 9.82 -23.99 -17.58
N ASN A 437 10.67 -24.16 -18.60
CA ASN A 437 10.19 -24.24 -19.97
C ASN A 437 9.19 -25.40 -20.08
N THR A 438 7.96 -25.12 -20.49
CA THR A 438 7.03 -26.16 -20.92
C THR A 438 7.55 -26.66 -22.29
N SER A 439 8.02 -27.91 -22.34
CA SER A 439 8.42 -28.57 -23.55
C SER A 439 7.24 -28.87 -24.48
#